data_578b082995939f207eb847d7db6b6ca0
#
_entry.id   578b082995939f207eb847d7db6b6ca0
#
_cell.length_a   1.000
_cell.length_b   1.000
_cell.length_c   1.000
_cell.angle_alpha   90.00
_cell.angle_beta   90.00
_cell.angle_gamma   90.00
#
_symmetry.space_group_name_H-M   'P 1'
#
loop_
_entity.id
_entity.type
_entity.pdbx_description
1 polymer ?
#
loop_
_entity_poly.entity_id
_entity_poly.type
_entity_poly.pdbx_seq_one_letter_code
_entity_poly.pdbx_strand_id
1 'polypeptide(L)'
;MNDEKVDINRVRELITSYHKSVSQIKRYYERPSYMGLLNVGRKELPHSSFIKWLFSSSTFNQNSTDSPIMHLLDIAVKRANQQDKIGDDKAISASLSDSIYGRLFSISNTSCSLEEVIDKRRCDIIIRCKIKDSERDLNICIENKVLSSEHTSQTEAYEQYYSNDENADWLFLFLTPLSSVELDDYFSLSKKERCTSEKFIQINYQDLLDYVLEPLINSVDKNSQAYFILDDYINTLRYPVTEENDKKRTIMAIGEKETKLLNDFWEGNHELIELALEAMSCNKNLDEDVRNKAKDAYESMTSLQTARKDSTKFVIIDVSDSSRDDNSGNGYKKVEIAKKFADIFCDNIAINNAGDANRLIQDIIQTKTQNIFKQEKSKTHNHEISLKNDETTLYLNTNIWGESTDYWRKLREYLEKDNDYFKIESLSKAKS
;
A
#
# COMPACT_ATOMS: atom_id res chain seq x y z
N MET A 1 14.14 31.89 19.60
CA MET A 1 14.79 30.58 19.57
C MET A 1 15.16 30.24 21.00
N ASN A 2 14.39 29.34 21.63
CA ASN A 2 14.75 28.84 22.95
C ASN A 2 15.91 27.86 22.75
N ASP A 3 17.06 28.18 23.34
CA ASP A 3 18.16 27.23 23.53
C ASP A 3 17.68 26.14 24.51
N GLU A 4 16.92 25.19 24.07
CA GLU A 4 16.75 23.93 24.80
C GLU A 4 18.10 23.23 24.79
N LYS A 5 18.79 23.31 25.95
CA LYS A 5 20.02 22.55 26.17
C LYS A 5 19.70 21.06 25.94
N VAL A 6 20.27 20.49 24.91
CA VAL A 6 20.20 19.06 24.64
C VAL A 6 20.68 18.31 25.89
N ASP A 7 19.79 17.54 26.49
CA ASP A 7 20.11 16.71 27.65
C ASP A 7 21.08 15.59 27.23
N ILE A 8 22.36 15.75 27.62
CA ILE A 8 23.43 14.81 27.31
C ILE A 8 23.11 13.39 27.83
N ASN A 9 22.40 13.27 28.94
CA ASN A 9 22.02 11.95 29.48
C ASN A 9 20.97 11.29 28.58
N ARG A 10 20.01 12.06 28.10
CA ARG A 10 19.02 11.59 27.13
C ARG A 10 19.69 11.12 25.84
N VAL A 11 20.65 11.86 25.30
CA VAL A 11 21.41 11.44 24.11
C VAL A 11 22.17 10.13 24.34
N ARG A 12 22.78 9.94 25.51
CA ARG A 12 23.46 8.68 25.85
C ARG A 12 22.51 7.50 25.94
N GLU A 13 21.32 7.68 26.51
CA GLU A 13 20.28 6.65 26.55
C GLU A 13 19.84 6.26 25.15
N LEU A 14 19.58 7.24 24.27
CA LEU A 14 19.21 7.01 22.87
C LEU A 14 20.30 6.24 22.11
N ILE A 15 21.58 6.61 22.28
CA ILE A 15 22.71 5.91 21.66
C ILE A 15 22.78 4.45 22.16
N THR A 16 22.56 4.22 23.45
CA THR A 16 22.58 2.88 24.01
C THR A 16 21.43 2.02 23.46
N SER A 17 20.23 2.58 23.39
CA SER A 17 19.07 1.93 22.78
C SER A 17 19.31 1.60 21.30
N TYR A 18 19.86 2.54 20.55
CA TYR A 18 20.24 2.36 19.15
C TYR A 18 21.18 1.18 18.95
N HIS A 19 22.28 1.10 19.71
CA HIS A 19 23.24 -0.01 19.58
C HIS A 19 22.60 -1.36 19.85
N LYS A 20 21.70 -1.45 20.84
CA LYS A 20 20.95 -2.68 21.15
C LYS A 20 20.05 -3.08 19.97
N SER A 21 19.27 -2.15 19.46
CA SER A 21 18.33 -2.37 18.37
C SER A 21 19.03 -2.72 17.06
N VAL A 22 20.14 -2.03 16.73
CA VAL A 22 20.97 -2.34 15.56
C VAL A 22 21.54 -3.75 15.65
N SER A 23 21.97 -4.20 16.83
CA SER A 23 22.46 -5.56 17.02
C SER A 23 21.38 -6.61 16.79
N GLN A 24 20.13 -6.33 17.16
CA GLN A 24 18.99 -7.22 16.89
C GLN A 24 18.67 -7.29 15.40
N ILE A 25 18.60 -6.14 14.73
CA ILE A 25 18.39 -6.05 13.27
C ILE A 25 19.50 -6.78 12.53
N LYS A 26 20.77 -6.51 12.91
CA LYS A 26 21.92 -7.15 12.28
C LYS A 26 21.82 -8.67 12.37
N ARG A 27 21.55 -9.27 13.55
CA ARG A 27 21.38 -10.72 13.71
C ARG A 27 20.25 -11.28 12.86
N TYR A 28 19.18 -10.53 12.69
CA TYR A 28 18.06 -10.94 11.86
C TYR A 28 18.44 -11.01 10.37
N TYR A 29 19.21 -10.04 9.86
CA TYR A 29 19.67 -9.99 8.49
C TYR A 29 20.95 -10.78 8.21
N GLU A 30 21.67 -11.23 9.25
CA GLU A 30 22.85 -12.10 9.12
C GLU A 30 22.49 -13.56 8.77
N ARG A 31 21.21 -13.93 8.72
CA ARG A 31 20.77 -15.27 8.35
C ARG A 31 20.82 -15.42 6.81
N PRO A 32 21.83 -16.12 6.28
CA PRO A 32 21.94 -16.25 4.83
C PRO A 32 20.89 -17.18 4.27
N SER A 33 20.31 -16.83 3.11
CA SER A 33 19.53 -17.76 2.30
C SER A 33 20.44 -18.54 1.35
N TYR A 34 19.99 -19.70 0.86
CA TYR A 34 20.74 -20.46 -0.15
C TYR A 34 20.94 -19.65 -1.43
N MET A 35 19.92 -18.94 -1.89
CA MET A 35 20.06 -18.08 -3.06
C MET A 35 21.08 -16.96 -2.83
N GLY A 36 21.14 -16.40 -1.61
CA GLY A 36 22.14 -15.43 -1.20
C GLY A 36 23.55 -16.03 -1.20
N LEU A 37 23.74 -17.21 -0.58
CA LEU A 37 25.02 -17.91 -0.55
C LEU A 37 25.55 -18.27 -1.95
N LEU A 38 24.65 -18.63 -2.87
CA LEU A 38 25.00 -18.97 -4.26
C LEU A 38 25.12 -17.73 -5.16
N ASN A 39 24.89 -16.54 -4.62
CA ASN A 39 24.88 -15.28 -5.37
C ASN A 39 23.93 -15.30 -6.58
N VAL A 40 22.75 -15.90 -6.39
CA VAL A 40 21.68 -15.97 -7.42
C VAL A 40 20.39 -15.30 -7.00
N GLY A 41 20.32 -14.68 -5.83
CA GLY A 41 19.14 -14.03 -5.28
C GLY A 41 18.63 -12.83 -6.10
N ARG A 42 19.37 -12.41 -7.13
CA ARG A 42 18.96 -11.36 -8.09
C ARG A 42 18.74 -11.87 -9.50
N LYS A 43 18.84 -13.17 -9.74
CA LYS A 43 18.62 -13.77 -11.05
C LYS A 43 17.16 -14.20 -11.17
N GLU A 44 16.52 -13.88 -12.28
CA GLU A 44 15.10 -14.18 -12.55
C GLU A 44 14.82 -15.68 -12.53
N LEU A 45 15.65 -16.50 -13.16
CA LEU A 45 15.42 -17.94 -13.29
C LEU A 45 15.32 -18.71 -11.95
N PRO A 46 16.15 -18.47 -10.91
CA PRO A 46 15.96 -19.10 -9.61
C PRO A 46 14.61 -18.74 -8.96
N HIS A 47 14.16 -17.49 -9.04
CA HIS A 47 12.85 -17.08 -8.56
C HIS A 47 11.74 -17.76 -9.35
N SER A 48 11.83 -17.79 -10.67
CA SER A 48 10.87 -18.51 -11.53
C SER A 48 10.83 -20.00 -11.21
N SER A 49 11.99 -20.62 -10.91
CA SER A 49 12.07 -22.03 -10.50
C SER A 49 11.37 -22.31 -9.16
N PHE A 50 11.51 -21.39 -8.20
CA PHE A 50 10.76 -21.47 -6.94
C PHE A 50 9.25 -21.33 -7.18
N ILE A 51 8.83 -20.35 -7.98
CA ILE A 51 7.42 -20.13 -8.33
C ILE A 51 6.84 -21.36 -9.03
N LYS A 52 7.57 -21.98 -9.94
CA LYS A 52 7.18 -23.27 -10.55
C LYS A 52 6.95 -24.34 -9.49
N TRP A 53 7.87 -24.51 -8.55
CA TRP A 53 7.73 -25.48 -7.46
C TRP A 53 6.50 -25.18 -6.61
N LEU A 54 6.27 -23.90 -6.26
CA LEU A 54 5.16 -23.43 -5.45
C LEU A 54 3.78 -23.75 -6.07
N PHE A 55 3.63 -23.53 -7.37
CA PHE A 55 2.36 -23.72 -8.06
C PHE A 55 2.19 -25.09 -8.75
N SER A 56 3.17 -25.99 -8.63
CA SER A 56 3.03 -27.36 -9.11
C SER A 56 2.12 -28.18 -8.22
N SER A 57 1.14 -28.87 -8.79
CA SER A 57 0.18 -29.70 -8.04
C SER A 57 0.82 -30.87 -7.28
N SER A 58 2.05 -31.25 -7.66
CA SER A 58 2.82 -32.26 -6.96
C SER A 58 3.41 -31.78 -5.62
N THR A 59 3.48 -30.47 -5.39
CA THR A 59 4.07 -29.87 -4.18
C THR A 59 3.01 -29.54 -3.14
N PHE A 60 1.98 -28.83 -3.58
CA PHE A 60 0.87 -28.41 -2.73
C PHE A 60 -0.46 -28.80 -3.35
N ASN A 61 -1.47 -29.05 -2.50
CA ASN A 61 -2.81 -29.32 -2.97
C ASN A 61 -3.42 -28.06 -3.61
N GLN A 62 -3.34 -27.96 -4.93
CA GLN A 62 -3.92 -26.83 -5.68
C GLN A 62 -5.44 -26.94 -5.88
N ASN A 63 -6.07 -28.04 -5.46
CA ASN A 63 -7.51 -28.28 -5.63
C ASN A 63 -8.35 -27.67 -4.52
N SER A 64 -7.72 -27.16 -3.47
CA SER A 64 -8.40 -26.48 -2.36
C SER A 64 -8.85 -25.09 -2.77
N THR A 65 -9.99 -24.64 -2.24
CA THR A 65 -10.44 -23.24 -2.36
C THR A 65 -9.50 -22.24 -1.69
N ASP A 66 -8.61 -22.73 -0.81
CA ASP A 66 -7.57 -21.96 -0.10
C ASP A 66 -6.18 -22.44 -0.54
N SER A 67 -6.01 -22.68 -1.83
CA SER A 67 -4.74 -23.12 -2.40
C SER A 67 -3.85 -21.95 -2.80
N PRO A 68 -2.51 -22.16 -2.91
CA PRO A 68 -1.61 -21.13 -3.41
C PRO A 68 -2.04 -20.49 -4.73
N ILE A 69 -2.59 -21.28 -5.65
CA ILE A 69 -3.06 -20.78 -6.94
C ILE A 69 -4.30 -19.88 -6.79
N MET A 70 -5.23 -20.22 -5.89
CA MET A 70 -6.40 -19.38 -5.63
C MET A 70 -5.99 -18.05 -5.00
N HIS A 71 -5.00 -18.04 -4.11
CA HIS A 71 -4.43 -16.80 -3.56
C HIS A 71 -3.74 -15.96 -4.63
N LEU A 72 -3.05 -16.58 -5.61
CA LEU A 72 -2.48 -15.85 -6.74
C LEU A 72 -3.59 -15.19 -7.61
N LEU A 73 -4.71 -15.88 -7.81
CA LEU A 73 -5.86 -15.33 -8.53
C LEU A 73 -6.49 -14.15 -7.75
N ASP A 74 -6.58 -14.23 -6.42
CA ASP A 74 -7.05 -13.12 -5.58
C ASP A 74 -6.15 -11.88 -5.70
N ILE A 75 -4.83 -12.10 -5.69
CA ILE A 75 -3.86 -11.01 -5.93
C ILE A 75 -4.11 -10.37 -7.30
N ALA A 76 -4.27 -11.18 -8.33
CA ALA A 76 -4.50 -10.71 -9.70
C ALA A 76 -5.76 -9.84 -9.79
N VAL A 77 -6.88 -10.28 -9.23
CA VAL A 77 -8.14 -9.51 -9.24
C VAL A 77 -8.01 -8.24 -8.41
N LYS A 78 -7.40 -8.31 -7.22
CA LYS A 78 -7.15 -7.13 -6.39
C LYS A 78 -6.33 -6.08 -7.14
N ARG A 79 -5.22 -6.49 -7.76
CA ARG A 79 -4.34 -5.58 -8.50
C ARG A 79 -4.97 -5.09 -9.80
N ALA A 80 -5.71 -5.93 -10.52
CA ALA A 80 -6.47 -5.51 -11.69
C ALA A 80 -7.49 -4.42 -11.36
N ASN A 81 -8.19 -4.54 -10.23
CA ASN A 81 -9.11 -3.49 -9.76
C ASN A 81 -8.40 -2.18 -9.46
N GLN A 82 -7.22 -2.22 -8.82
CA GLN A 82 -6.42 -1.03 -8.52
C GLN A 82 -5.87 -0.35 -9.78
N GLN A 83 -5.57 -1.15 -10.82
CA GLN A 83 -5.01 -0.69 -12.09
C GLN A 83 -6.08 -0.38 -13.16
N ASP A 84 -7.37 -0.41 -12.80
CA ASP A 84 -8.51 -0.25 -13.72
C ASP A 84 -8.48 -1.25 -14.89
N LYS A 85 -8.20 -2.53 -14.60
CA LYS A 85 -8.04 -3.61 -15.59
C LYS A 85 -9.11 -4.69 -15.50
N ILE A 86 -10.27 -4.39 -14.89
CA ILE A 86 -11.45 -5.27 -14.87
C ILE A 86 -12.54 -4.71 -15.77
N GLY A 87 -13.06 -5.52 -16.67
CA GLY A 87 -14.15 -5.16 -17.59
C GLY A 87 -14.05 -5.87 -18.94
N ASP A 88 -14.98 -5.58 -19.83
CA ASP A 88 -14.96 -6.09 -21.19
C ASP A 88 -13.71 -5.57 -21.90
N ASP A 89 -13.05 -6.46 -22.64
CA ASP A 89 -11.78 -6.19 -23.35
C ASP A 89 -10.59 -5.76 -22.47
N LYS A 90 -10.71 -5.80 -21.14
CA LYS A 90 -9.62 -5.58 -20.20
C LYS A 90 -8.85 -6.87 -19.85
N ALA A 91 -7.94 -6.79 -18.86
CA ALA A 91 -7.11 -7.93 -18.45
C ALA A 91 -7.91 -9.05 -17.80
N ILE A 92 -8.94 -8.72 -17.04
CA ILE A 92 -9.88 -9.67 -16.43
C ILE A 92 -11.30 -9.22 -16.78
N SER A 93 -12.11 -10.16 -17.31
CA SER A 93 -13.55 -9.90 -17.50
C SER A 93 -14.26 -9.80 -16.14
N ALA A 94 -15.35 -9.04 -16.08
CA ALA A 94 -16.15 -8.92 -14.85
C ALA A 94 -16.63 -10.30 -14.36
N SER A 95 -17.08 -11.18 -15.27
CA SER A 95 -17.54 -12.54 -14.94
C SER A 95 -16.42 -13.42 -14.35
N LEU A 96 -15.20 -13.34 -14.87
CA LEU A 96 -14.06 -14.09 -14.32
C LEU A 96 -13.67 -13.53 -12.93
N SER A 97 -13.66 -12.20 -12.76
CA SER A 97 -13.44 -11.58 -11.48
C SER A 97 -14.42 -12.03 -10.40
N ASP A 98 -15.72 -12.02 -10.72
CA ASP A 98 -16.78 -12.48 -9.82
C ASP A 98 -16.65 -13.98 -9.51
N SER A 99 -16.26 -14.79 -10.50
CA SER A 99 -16.05 -16.22 -10.33
C SER A 99 -14.87 -16.53 -9.40
N ILE A 100 -13.78 -15.76 -9.47
CA ILE A 100 -12.63 -15.89 -8.58
C ILE A 100 -13.03 -15.48 -7.15
N TYR A 101 -13.63 -14.31 -6.95
CA TYR A 101 -14.08 -13.84 -5.63
C TYR A 101 -15.14 -14.77 -5.02
N GLY A 102 -16.10 -15.21 -5.81
CA GLY A 102 -17.18 -16.10 -5.35
C GLY A 102 -16.76 -17.55 -5.18
N ARG A 103 -15.51 -17.94 -5.53
CA ARG A 103 -15.05 -19.34 -5.54
C ARG A 103 -16.01 -20.23 -6.36
N LEU A 104 -16.47 -19.74 -7.51
CA LEU A 104 -17.50 -20.40 -8.33
C LEU A 104 -16.95 -21.54 -9.18
N PHE A 105 -15.64 -21.77 -9.18
CA PHE A 105 -14.99 -22.89 -9.84
C PHE A 105 -13.98 -23.57 -8.91
N SER A 106 -13.59 -24.79 -9.28
CA SER A 106 -12.51 -25.51 -8.60
C SER A 106 -11.47 -25.98 -9.61
N ILE A 107 -10.21 -25.90 -9.21
CA ILE A 107 -9.08 -26.36 -10.02
C ILE A 107 -8.90 -27.86 -9.75
N SER A 108 -8.88 -28.67 -10.81
CA SER A 108 -8.69 -30.13 -10.70
C SER A 108 -7.23 -30.55 -10.85
N ASN A 109 -6.43 -29.77 -11.56
CA ASN A 109 -5.02 -30.02 -11.77
C ASN A 109 -4.30 -28.74 -12.17
N THR A 110 -3.01 -28.63 -11.79
CA THR A 110 -2.11 -27.56 -12.24
C THR A 110 -0.81 -28.13 -12.79
N SER A 111 -0.31 -27.53 -13.84
CA SER A 111 1.04 -27.77 -14.33
C SER A 111 1.75 -26.44 -14.55
N CYS A 112 3.07 -26.40 -14.30
CA CYS A 112 3.86 -25.21 -14.45
C CYS A 112 5.11 -25.47 -15.28
N SER A 113 5.32 -24.70 -16.36
CA SER A 113 6.50 -24.72 -17.21
C SER A 113 7.28 -23.41 -17.11
N LEU A 114 8.59 -23.49 -17.34
CA LEU A 114 9.48 -22.34 -17.39
C LEU A 114 10.02 -22.15 -18.80
N GLU A 115 10.36 -20.89 -19.11
CA GLU A 115 11.04 -20.50 -20.35
C GLU A 115 10.38 -21.08 -21.61
N GLU A 116 9.05 -21.06 -21.66
CA GLU A 116 8.30 -21.56 -22.81
C GLU A 116 8.57 -20.68 -24.04
N VAL A 117 9.00 -21.33 -25.12
CA VAL A 117 9.39 -20.62 -26.34
C VAL A 117 8.17 -20.22 -27.15
N ILE A 118 8.05 -18.93 -27.43
CA ILE A 118 7.00 -18.30 -28.21
C ILE A 118 7.66 -17.43 -29.29
N ASP A 119 7.56 -17.81 -30.53
CA ASP A 119 8.05 -17.01 -31.66
C ASP A 119 9.45 -16.36 -31.46
N LYS A 120 10.45 -17.12 -31.04
CA LYS A 120 11.82 -16.68 -30.71
C LYS A 120 11.96 -15.92 -29.38
N ARG A 121 10.92 -15.73 -28.60
CA ARG A 121 10.95 -15.21 -27.23
C ARG A 121 10.71 -16.33 -26.23
N ARG A 122 10.98 -16.09 -24.97
CA ARG A 122 10.71 -17.04 -23.88
C ARG A 122 9.87 -16.35 -22.82
N CYS A 123 8.71 -16.96 -22.53
CA CYS A 123 7.92 -16.57 -21.38
C CYS A 123 8.48 -17.23 -20.12
N ASP A 124 8.69 -16.47 -19.08
CA ASP A 124 9.38 -16.97 -17.87
C ASP A 124 8.62 -18.11 -17.20
N ILE A 125 7.31 -17.97 -17.01
CA ILE A 125 6.48 -18.94 -16.28
C ILE A 125 5.11 -19.05 -16.95
N ILE A 126 4.68 -20.29 -17.25
CA ILE A 126 3.32 -20.61 -17.67
C ILE A 126 2.71 -21.59 -16.67
N ILE A 127 1.56 -21.23 -16.10
CA ILE A 127 0.77 -22.11 -15.24
C ILE A 127 -0.50 -22.46 -16.00
N ARG A 128 -0.79 -23.76 -16.14
CA ARG A 128 -2.01 -24.27 -16.76
C ARG A 128 -2.89 -24.91 -15.71
N CYS A 129 -4.08 -24.37 -15.52
CA CYS A 129 -5.05 -24.81 -14.53
C CYS A 129 -6.26 -25.42 -15.21
N LYS A 130 -6.46 -26.71 -14.97
CA LYS A 130 -7.69 -27.40 -15.42
C LYS A 130 -8.83 -27.08 -14.46
N ILE A 131 -9.88 -26.51 -14.99
CA ILE A 131 -11.10 -26.22 -14.23
C ILE A 131 -11.97 -27.48 -14.22
N LYS A 132 -12.42 -27.86 -13.03
CA LYS A 132 -13.31 -29.01 -12.89
C LYS A 132 -14.66 -28.72 -13.56
N ASP A 133 -15.15 -29.69 -14.32
CA ASP A 133 -16.46 -29.65 -15.01
C ASP A 133 -16.60 -28.45 -16.00
N SER A 134 -15.48 -27.90 -16.49
CA SER A 134 -15.42 -26.85 -17.51
C SER A 134 -14.78 -27.35 -18.79
N GLU A 135 -15.26 -26.87 -19.93
CA GLU A 135 -14.62 -27.10 -21.24
C GLU A 135 -13.43 -26.18 -21.50
N ARG A 136 -13.32 -25.07 -20.74
CA ARG A 136 -12.25 -24.12 -20.87
C ARG A 136 -11.32 -24.20 -19.65
N ASP A 137 -10.03 -24.20 -19.92
CA ASP A 137 -8.98 -24.13 -18.89
C ASP A 137 -8.70 -22.66 -18.52
N LEU A 138 -8.12 -22.42 -17.34
CA LEU A 138 -7.59 -21.12 -16.95
C LEU A 138 -6.05 -21.19 -16.94
N ASN A 139 -5.42 -20.41 -17.81
CA ASN A 139 -3.98 -20.37 -17.92
C ASN A 139 -3.43 -19.03 -17.42
N ILE A 140 -2.24 -19.03 -16.83
CA ILE A 140 -1.57 -17.84 -16.32
C ILE A 140 -0.19 -17.75 -16.95
N CYS A 141 0.07 -16.61 -17.60
CA CYS A 141 1.38 -16.24 -18.12
C CYS A 141 2.01 -15.22 -17.15
N ILE A 142 3.19 -15.53 -16.61
CA ILE A 142 3.90 -14.62 -15.71
C ILE A 142 5.22 -14.24 -16.33
N GLU A 143 5.42 -12.96 -16.58
CA GLU A 143 6.74 -12.38 -16.86
C GLU A 143 7.33 -11.89 -15.53
N ASN A 144 8.52 -12.39 -15.21
CA ASN A 144 9.18 -12.15 -13.93
C ASN A 144 10.39 -11.23 -14.10
N LYS A 145 10.41 -10.10 -13.43
CA LYS A 145 11.50 -9.13 -13.42
C LYS A 145 12.03 -8.91 -12.01
N VAL A 146 13.32 -9.08 -11.83
CA VAL A 146 14.03 -8.86 -10.55
C VAL A 146 14.83 -7.56 -10.57
N LEU A 147 15.60 -7.32 -11.62
CA LEU A 147 16.45 -6.13 -11.78
C LEU A 147 16.22 -5.40 -13.11
N SER A 148 15.75 -6.11 -14.12
CA SER A 148 15.55 -5.57 -15.46
C SER A 148 14.17 -4.93 -15.60
N SER A 149 14.07 -4.01 -16.55
CA SER A 149 12.79 -3.56 -17.10
C SER A 149 12.37 -4.48 -18.26
N GLU A 150 11.13 -4.35 -18.72
CA GLU A 150 10.66 -5.04 -19.91
C GLU A 150 11.54 -4.70 -21.13
N HIS A 151 11.85 -5.71 -21.92
CA HIS A 151 12.60 -5.57 -23.18
C HIS A 151 11.63 -5.61 -24.37
N THR A 152 11.63 -4.56 -25.19
CA THR A 152 11.06 -4.52 -26.55
C THR A 152 9.66 -5.15 -26.67
N SER A 153 8.65 -4.61 -26.01
CA SER A 153 7.24 -5.06 -26.12
C SER A 153 7.08 -6.57 -25.94
N GLN A 154 7.76 -7.14 -24.97
CA GLN A 154 7.77 -8.58 -24.70
C GLN A 154 6.38 -9.05 -24.26
N THR A 155 5.74 -8.30 -23.38
CA THR A 155 4.41 -8.62 -22.86
C THR A 155 3.31 -8.52 -23.94
N GLU A 156 3.40 -7.56 -24.86
CA GLU A 156 2.48 -7.46 -26.02
C GLU A 156 2.58 -8.70 -26.92
N ALA A 157 3.79 -9.22 -27.15
CA ALA A 157 3.97 -10.41 -27.98
C ALA A 157 3.38 -11.66 -27.33
N TYR A 158 3.49 -11.82 -26.01
CA TYR A 158 2.86 -12.93 -25.28
C TYR A 158 1.35 -12.81 -25.29
N GLU A 159 0.83 -11.62 -25.06
CA GLU A 159 -0.61 -11.36 -25.19
C GLU A 159 -1.13 -11.79 -26.56
N GLN A 160 -0.52 -11.28 -27.65
CA GLN A 160 -0.94 -11.60 -29.01
C GLN A 160 -0.92 -13.10 -29.31
N TYR A 161 0.09 -13.81 -28.80
CA TYR A 161 0.20 -15.24 -29.03
C TYR A 161 -0.89 -16.03 -28.31
N TYR A 162 -1.08 -15.77 -27.03
CA TYR A 162 -2.00 -16.56 -26.19
C TYR A 162 -3.46 -16.10 -26.28
N SER A 163 -3.77 -14.87 -26.67
CA SER A 163 -5.14 -14.39 -26.84
C SER A 163 -5.90 -15.09 -27.97
N ASN A 164 -5.20 -15.84 -28.85
CA ASN A 164 -5.79 -16.63 -29.90
C ASN A 164 -6.13 -18.08 -29.47
N ASP A 165 -5.90 -18.44 -28.21
CA ASP A 165 -6.23 -19.77 -27.70
C ASP A 165 -7.72 -19.84 -27.35
N GLU A 166 -8.50 -20.54 -28.20
CA GLU A 166 -9.94 -20.68 -28.02
C GLU A 166 -10.32 -21.67 -26.89
N ASN A 167 -9.35 -22.48 -26.40
CA ASN A 167 -9.60 -23.53 -25.41
C ASN A 167 -9.36 -23.09 -23.96
N ALA A 168 -8.78 -21.92 -23.75
CA ALA A 168 -8.45 -21.44 -22.42
C ALA A 168 -8.71 -19.94 -22.26
N ASP A 169 -8.99 -19.52 -21.04
CA ASP A 169 -8.93 -18.15 -20.61
C ASP A 169 -7.51 -17.86 -20.11
N TRP A 170 -6.92 -16.77 -20.55
CA TRP A 170 -5.56 -16.40 -20.20
C TRP A 170 -5.52 -15.21 -19.28
N LEU A 171 -4.79 -15.34 -18.18
CA LEU A 171 -4.46 -14.28 -17.24
C LEU A 171 -2.97 -13.94 -17.37
N PHE A 172 -2.65 -12.67 -17.53
CA PHE A 172 -1.30 -12.18 -17.72
C PHE A 172 -0.80 -11.41 -16.51
N LEU A 173 0.32 -11.81 -15.91
CA LEU A 173 0.90 -11.18 -14.73
C LEU A 173 2.31 -10.68 -15.01
N PHE A 174 2.61 -9.47 -14.56
CA PHE A 174 3.95 -8.88 -14.60
C PHE A 174 4.47 -8.76 -13.16
N LEU A 175 5.34 -9.67 -12.77
CA LEU A 175 5.89 -9.74 -11.41
C LEU A 175 7.13 -8.88 -11.29
N THR A 176 7.13 -7.91 -10.39
CA THR A 176 8.21 -6.94 -10.21
C THR A 176 8.61 -6.77 -8.74
N PRO A 177 9.83 -6.28 -8.43
CA PRO A 177 10.25 -5.98 -7.07
C PRO A 177 9.80 -4.60 -6.59
N LEU A 178 8.81 -3.98 -7.22
CA LEU A 178 8.24 -2.71 -6.76
C LEU A 178 7.62 -2.89 -5.36
N SER A 179 7.76 -1.88 -4.51
CA SER A 179 7.08 -1.91 -3.21
C SER A 179 5.57 -1.79 -3.37
N SER A 180 4.81 -2.22 -2.36
CA SER A 180 3.36 -2.07 -2.38
C SER A 180 2.93 -0.60 -2.50
N VAL A 181 3.67 0.33 -1.87
CA VAL A 181 3.39 1.77 -1.96
C VAL A 181 3.50 2.29 -3.40
N GLU A 182 4.56 1.87 -4.12
CA GLU A 182 4.72 2.26 -5.54
C GLU A 182 3.66 1.61 -6.42
N LEU A 183 3.33 0.36 -6.17
CA LEU A 183 2.32 -0.35 -6.96
C LEU A 183 0.89 0.11 -6.63
N ASP A 184 0.62 0.57 -5.41
CA ASP A 184 -0.66 1.18 -5.03
C ASP A 184 -0.89 2.52 -5.75
N ASP A 185 0.20 3.22 -6.12
CA ASP A 185 0.17 4.43 -6.98
C ASP A 185 0.54 4.09 -8.44
N TYR A 186 -0.05 3.03 -8.98
CA TYR A 186 0.27 2.48 -10.31
C TYR A 186 0.28 3.51 -11.42
N PHE A 187 -0.66 4.47 -11.40
CA PHE A 187 -0.77 5.48 -12.45
C PHE A 187 0.36 6.51 -12.45
N SER A 188 1.09 6.65 -11.34
CA SER A 188 2.28 7.51 -11.22
C SER A 188 3.57 6.80 -11.62
N LEU A 189 3.55 5.49 -11.86
CA LEU A 189 4.72 4.75 -12.33
C LEU A 189 5.18 5.25 -13.70
N SER A 190 6.50 5.34 -13.88
CA SER A 190 7.09 5.68 -15.17
C SER A 190 6.87 4.58 -16.21
N LYS A 191 6.98 4.94 -17.51
CA LYS A 191 6.88 3.95 -18.60
C LYS A 191 7.91 2.82 -18.53
N LYS A 192 9.02 3.01 -17.80
CA LYS A 192 10.05 1.97 -17.63
C LYS A 192 9.71 0.97 -16.53
N GLU A 193 8.83 1.36 -15.62
CA GLU A 193 8.38 0.55 -14.49
C GLU A 193 7.11 -0.23 -14.80
N ARG A 194 6.39 0.15 -15.86
CA ARG A 194 5.19 -0.55 -16.36
C ARG A 194 5.57 -1.49 -17.50
N CYS A 195 4.78 -2.55 -17.68
CA CYS A 195 4.80 -3.34 -18.91
C CYS A 195 4.09 -2.61 -20.05
N THR A 196 4.39 -3.00 -21.28
CA THR A 196 3.80 -2.39 -22.49
C THR A 196 2.38 -2.88 -22.75
N SER A 197 2.07 -4.14 -22.46
CA SER A 197 0.73 -4.70 -22.65
C SER A 197 -0.27 -4.23 -21.59
N GLU A 198 -1.43 -3.76 -22.04
CA GLU A 198 -2.56 -3.39 -21.17
C GLU A 198 -3.25 -4.61 -20.53
N LYS A 199 -3.07 -5.82 -21.09
CA LYS A 199 -3.63 -7.06 -20.54
C LYS A 199 -2.80 -7.61 -19.39
N PHE A 200 -1.54 -7.21 -19.23
CA PHE A 200 -0.72 -7.64 -18.11
C PHE A 200 -1.06 -6.86 -16.84
N ILE A 201 -1.37 -7.58 -15.77
CA ILE A 201 -1.60 -7.04 -14.43
C ILE A 201 -0.28 -7.04 -13.69
N GLN A 202 0.13 -5.90 -13.21
CA GLN A 202 1.38 -5.78 -12.45
C GLN A 202 1.16 -6.18 -10.99
N ILE A 203 1.94 -7.13 -10.52
CA ILE A 203 2.00 -7.63 -9.14
C ILE A 203 3.42 -7.50 -8.61
N ASN A 204 3.62 -7.63 -7.31
CA ASN A 204 4.94 -7.57 -6.71
C ASN A 204 5.25 -8.77 -5.80
N TYR A 205 6.50 -8.89 -5.40
CA TYR A 205 6.93 -9.94 -4.48
C TYR A 205 6.35 -9.79 -3.07
N GLN A 206 5.97 -8.57 -2.66
CA GLN A 206 5.27 -8.36 -1.41
C GLN A 206 3.88 -9.00 -1.42
N ASP A 207 3.16 -8.90 -2.54
CA ASP A 207 1.87 -9.59 -2.67
C ASP A 207 2.02 -11.11 -2.54
N LEU A 208 3.06 -11.69 -3.17
CA LEU A 208 3.33 -13.13 -3.03
C LEU A 208 3.68 -13.50 -1.59
N LEU A 209 4.44 -12.66 -0.88
CA LEU A 209 4.78 -12.91 0.52
C LEU A 209 3.53 -12.88 1.40
N ASP A 210 2.76 -11.80 1.33
CA ASP A 210 1.65 -11.55 2.25
C ASP A 210 0.48 -12.50 2.04
N TYR A 211 0.15 -12.81 0.78
CA TYR A 211 -1.07 -13.56 0.44
C TYR A 211 -0.84 -15.03 0.12
N VAL A 212 0.39 -15.44 -0.22
CA VAL A 212 0.69 -16.83 -0.58
C VAL A 212 1.69 -17.46 0.39
N LEU A 213 2.86 -16.85 0.57
CA LEU A 213 3.97 -17.51 1.28
C LEU A 213 3.78 -17.52 2.79
N GLU A 214 3.36 -16.41 3.42
CA GLU A 214 3.13 -16.35 4.87
C GLU A 214 1.95 -17.21 5.31
N PRO A 215 0.78 -17.20 4.66
CA PRO A 215 -0.27 -18.16 4.98
C PRO A 215 0.19 -19.61 4.80
N LEU A 216 0.89 -19.91 3.72
CA LEU A 216 1.33 -21.28 3.43
C LEU A 216 2.35 -21.80 4.44
N ILE A 217 3.38 -21.02 4.79
CA ILE A 217 4.40 -21.45 5.77
C ILE A 217 3.79 -21.69 7.15
N ASN A 218 2.74 -20.96 7.50
CA ASN A 218 2.02 -21.16 8.77
C ASN A 218 1.15 -22.42 8.78
N SER A 219 0.78 -22.96 7.61
CA SER A 219 -0.03 -24.17 7.45
C SER A 219 0.80 -25.45 7.30
N VAL A 220 2.09 -25.35 6.96
CA VAL A 220 2.97 -26.50 6.69
C VAL A 220 3.64 -27.01 7.98
N ASP A 221 3.86 -28.32 8.06
CA ASP A 221 4.65 -28.88 9.17
C ASP A 221 6.07 -28.31 9.19
N LYS A 222 6.45 -27.74 10.32
CA LYS A 222 7.76 -27.09 10.53
C LYS A 222 8.97 -28.02 10.35
N ASN A 223 8.76 -29.33 10.41
CA ASN A 223 9.80 -30.32 10.17
C ASN A 223 9.81 -30.85 8.71
N SER A 224 8.92 -30.36 7.87
CA SER A 224 8.85 -30.77 6.46
C SER A 224 9.89 -30.07 5.61
N GLN A 225 10.30 -30.73 4.53
CA GLN A 225 11.18 -30.12 3.53
C GLN A 225 10.54 -28.87 2.91
N ALA A 226 9.21 -28.88 2.71
CA ALA A 226 8.48 -27.74 2.17
C ALA A 226 8.61 -26.50 3.08
N TYR A 227 8.54 -26.68 4.41
CA TYR A 227 8.76 -25.58 5.34
C TYR A 227 10.15 -24.94 5.18
N PHE A 228 11.19 -25.75 5.12
CA PHE A 228 12.56 -25.24 4.98
C PHE A 228 12.78 -24.49 3.65
N ILE A 229 12.19 -24.98 2.57
CA ILE A 229 12.28 -24.31 1.26
C ILE A 229 11.53 -22.97 1.29
N LEU A 230 10.33 -22.94 1.87
CA LEU A 230 9.54 -21.71 2.02
C LEU A 230 10.26 -20.68 2.89
N ASP A 231 10.74 -21.08 4.07
CA ASP A 231 11.44 -20.21 5.01
C ASP A 231 12.74 -19.64 4.41
N ASP A 232 13.49 -20.44 3.65
CA ASP A 232 14.67 -19.98 2.94
C ASP A 232 14.34 -18.99 1.82
N TYR A 233 13.27 -19.25 1.07
CA TYR A 233 12.85 -18.32 0.02
C TYR A 233 12.34 -17.00 0.59
N ILE A 234 11.55 -17.02 1.67
CA ILE A 234 11.12 -15.83 2.39
C ILE A 234 12.35 -15.04 2.87
N ASN A 235 13.40 -15.73 3.37
CA ASN A 235 14.65 -15.07 3.71
C ASN A 235 15.34 -14.44 2.48
N THR A 236 15.26 -15.07 1.30
CA THR A 236 15.80 -14.50 0.07
C THR A 236 15.10 -13.18 -0.31
N LEU A 237 13.78 -13.10 -0.20
CA LEU A 237 13.03 -11.90 -0.58
C LEU A 237 13.35 -10.67 0.30
N ARG A 238 13.61 -10.89 1.58
CA ARG A 238 13.89 -9.83 2.57
C ARG A 238 15.38 -9.55 2.79
N TYR A 239 16.29 -10.42 2.27
CA TYR A 239 17.71 -10.25 2.47
C TYR A 239 18.25 -9.07 1.65
N PRO A 240 18.92 -8.10 2.28
CA PRO A 240 19.57 -7.02 1.55
C PRO A 240 20.77 -7.58 0.79
N VAL A 241 20.64 -7.73 -0.50
CA VAL A 241 21.78 -8.14 -1.35
C VAL A 241 22.69 -6.93 -1.50
N THR A 242 23.81 -6.96 -0.79
CA THR A 242 24.82 -5.89 -0.84
C THR A 242 25.85 -6.20 -1.92
N GLU A 243 25.65 -5.68 -3.12
CA GLU A 243 26.75 -5.47 -4.05
C GLU A 243 27.18 -4.00 -3.98
N GLU A 244 28.46 -3.72 -3.81
CA GLU A 244 29.02 -2.37 -3.60
C GLU A 244 28.60 -1.35 -4.67
N ASN A 245 28.23 -1.78 -5.86
CA ASN A 245 27.85 -0.94 -6.99
C ASN A 245 26.35 -0.88 -7.27
N ASP A 246 25.52 -1.58 -6.48
CA ASP A 246 24.10 -1.62 -6.75
C ASP A 246 23.34 -0.57 -5.95
N LYS A 247 22.97 0.53 -6.62
CA LYS A 247 22.14 1.60 -6.06
C LYS A 247 20.64 1.27 -6.08
N LYS A 248 20.26 0.07 -6.58
CA LYS A 248 18.86 -0.35 -6.68
C LYS A 248 18.42 -1.07 -5.40
N ARG A 249 17.13 -1.30 -5.29
CA ARG A 249 16.51 -1.97 -4.16
C ARG A 249 17.17 -3.28 -3.81
N THR A 250 17.40 -3.44 -2.52
CA THR A 250 18.00 -4.63 -1.92
C THR A 250 16.94 -5.54 -1.30
N ILE A 251 15.78 -5.02 -0.94
CA ILE A 251 14.68 -5.75 -0.29
C ILE A 251 13.52 -5.86 -1.28
N MET A 252 13.07 -7.09 -1.55
CA MET A 252 11.95 -7.37 -2.45
C MET A 252 10.62 -7.47 -1.71
N ALA A 253 10.64 -7.90 -0.45
CA ALA A 253 9.47 -7.98 0.42
C ALA A 253 9.88 -7.89 1.90
N ILE A 254 8.95 -7.43 2.75
CA ILE A 254 9.13 -7.27 4.21
C ILE A 254 8.06 -8.12 4.91
N GLY A 255 8.49 -9.12 5.66
CA GLY A 255 7.61 -10.01 6.39
C GLY A 255 7.11 -9.44 7.72
N GLU A 256 6.11 -10.08 8.33
CA GLU A 256 5.49 -9.63 9.58
C GLU A 256 6.50 -9.51 10.74
N LYS A 257 7.37 -10.51 10.90
CA LYS A 257 8.41 -10.49 11.96
C LYS A 257 9.39 -9.34 11.78
N GLU A 258 9.75 -9.04 10.53
CA GLU A 258 10.63 -7.96 10.16
C GLU A 258 9.96 -6.59 10.38
N THR A 259 8.72 -6.45 9.95
CA THR A 259 7.90 -5.25 10.20
C THR A 259 7.83 -4.94 11.70
N LYS A 260 7.61 -5.95 12.54
CA LYS A 260 7.62 -5.77 13.99
C LYS A 260 8.99 -5.31 14.50
N LEU A 261 10.08 -5.95 14.06
CA LEU A 261 11.43 -5.58 14.47
C LEU A 261 11.79 -4.14 14.07
N LEU A 262 11.41 -3.72 12.86
CA LEU A 262 11.62 -2.37 12.36
C LEU A 262 10.76 -1.34 13.10
N ASN A 263 9.52 -1.69 13.44
CA ASN A 263 8.66 -0.85 14.28
C ASN A 263 9.24 -0.68 15.70
N ASP A 264 9.68 -1.77 16.34
CA ASP A 264 10.33 -1.71 17.66
C ASP A 264 11.61 -0.84 17.60
N PHE A 265 12.38 -0.95 16.50
CA PHE A 265 13.54 -0.10 16.26
C PHE A 265 13.14 1.36 16.15
N TRP A 266 12.13 1.67 15.36
CA TRP A 266 11.62 3.02 15.17
C TRP A 266 11.12 3.63 16.49
N GLU A 267 10.28 2.92 17.21
CA GLU A 267 9.73 3.37 18.49
C GLU A 267 10.83 3.70 19.52
N GLY A 268 11.91 2.93 19.52
CA GLY A 268 13.03 3.13 20.44
C GLY A 268 14.04 4.17 20.01
N ASN A 269 14.08 4.58 18.72
CA ASN A 269 15.21 5.35 18.19
C ASN A 269 14.80 6.57 17.32
N HIS A 270 13.53 6.83 17.10
CA HIS A 270 13.07 7.90 16.22
C HIS A 270 13.60 9.29 16.62
N GLU A 271 13.69 9.58 17.92
CA GLU A 271 14.26 10.86 18.41
C GLU A 271 15.72 11.05 17.97
N LEU A 272 16.53 9.99 18.00
CA LEU A 272 17.92 10.04 17.54
C LEU A 272 18.03 10.24 16.03
N ILE A 273 17.15 9.60 15.27
CA ILE A 273 17.11 9.73 13.82
C ILE A 273 16.71 11.16 13.43
N GLU A 274 15.72 11.74 14.10
CA GLU A 274 15.29 13.11 13.88
C GLU A 274 16.41 14.10 14.16
N LEU A 275 17.08 13.98 15.29
CA LEU A 275 18.23 14.82 15.63
C LEU A 275 19.35 14.71 14.59
N ALA A 276 19.60 13.50 14.05
CA ALA A 276 20.59 13.30 13.02
C ALA A 276 20.19 13.98 11.70
N LEU A 277 18.93 13.86 11.28
CA LEU A 277 18.42 14.48 10.05
C LEU A 277 18.40 16.01 10.17
N GLU A 278 18.02 16.55 11.33
CA GLU A 278 18.08 17.99 11.60
C GLU A 278 19.52 18.51 11.51
N ALA A 279 20.47 17.83 12.18
CA ALA A 279 21.88 18.19 12.12
C ALA A 279 22.43 18.13 10.69
N MET A 280 22.05 17.12 9.88
CA MET A 280 22.48 17.02 8.48
C MET A 280 21.89 18.14 7.63
N SER A 281 20.63 18.50 7.81
CA SER A 281 19.98 19.58 7.07
C SER A 281 20.62 20.95 7.31
N CYS A 282 21.17 21.17 8.50
CA CYS A 282 21.83 22.40 8.91
C CYS A 282 23.34 22.42 8.61
N ASN A 283 23.96 21.29 8.25
CA ASN A 283 25.41 21.18 8.06
C ASN A 283 25.85 21.75 6.72
N LYS A 284 26.43 22.95 6.73
CA LYS A 284 26.91 23.66 5.54
C LYS A 284 28.09 22.97 4.82
N ASN A 285 28.74 21.99 5.45
CA ASN A 285 29.84 21.23 4.84
C ASN A 285 29.32 20.03 3.99
N LEU A 286 28.02 19.72 4.02
CA LEU A 286 27.41 18.71 3.17
C LEU A 286 26.92 19.33 1.86
N ASP A 287 26.90 18.52 0.82
CA ASP A 287 26.32 18.90 -0.47
C ASP A 287 24.87 19.35 -0.31
N GLU A 288 24.46 20.33 -1.12
CA GLU A 288 23.12 20.91 -1.06
C GLU A 288 22.02 19.85 -1.26
N ASP A 289 22.23 18.91 -2.17
CA ASP A 289 21.29 17.79 -2.43
C ASP A 289 21.13 16.89 -1.20
N VAL A 290 22.21 16.60 -0.47
CA VAL A 290 22.16 15.81 0.77
C VAL A 290 21.43 16.57 1.87
N ARG A 291 21.66 17.87 2.01
CA ARG A 291 20.96 18.70 2.99
C ARG A 291 19.46 18.79 2.72
N ASN A 292 19.08 18.98 1.46
CA ASN A 292 17.67 19.04 1.06
C ASN A 292 16.96 17.70 1.32
N LYS A 293 17.57 16.58 0.97
CA LYS A 293 17.02 15.25 1.26
C LYS A 293 16.87 14.99 2.77
N ALA A 294 17.84 15.41 3.57
CA ALA A 294 17.75 15.29 5.02
C ALA A 294 16.62 16.16 5.60
N LYS A 295 16.44 17.38 5.06
CA LYS A 295 15.36 18.28 5.43
C LYS A 295 13.99 17.70 5.07
N ASP A 296 13.81 17.22 3.85
CA ASP A 296 12.56 16.62 3.39
C ASP A 296 12.20 15.38 4.22
N ALA A 297 13.21 14.54 4.55
CA ALA A 297 13.03 13.40 5.43
C ALA A 297 12.61 13.82 6.84
N TYR A 298 13.28 14.81 7.43
CA TYR A 298 12.96 15.36 8.75
C TYR A 298 11.54 15.93 8.81
N GLU A 299 11.14 16.73 7.82
CA GLU A 299 9.80 17.30 7.73
C GLU A 299 8.73 16.22 7.56
N SER A 300 9.00 15.21 6.75
CA SER A 300 8.11 14.06 6.58
C SER A 300 7.92 13.25 7.86
N MET A 301 9.02 13.02 8.60
CA MET A 301 9.00 12.26 9.86
C MET A 301 8.30 13.03 10.98
N THR A 302 8.55 14.32 11.13
CA THR A 302 7.87 15.17 12.11
C THR A 302 6.37 15.29 11.81
N SER A 303 5.99 15.35 10.55
CA SER A 303 4.57 15.34 10.15
C SER A 303 3.86 14.02 10.50
N LEU A 304 4.53 12.87 10.30
CA LEU A 304 4.01 11.55 10.68
C LEU A 304 3.87 11.39 12.20
N GLN A 305 4.80 11.94 12.99
CA GLN A 305 4.70 11.92 14.46
C GLN A 305 3.58 12.81 14.96
N THR A 306 3.40 13.98 14.36
CA THR A 306 2.29 14.86 14.67
C THR A 306 0.97 14.16 14.36
N ALA A 307 0.86 13.45 13.24
CA ALA A 307 -0.29 12.65 12.89
C ALA A 307 -0.54 11.46 13.87
N ARG A 308 0.51 10.83 14.40
CA ARG A 308 0.39 9.74 15.40
C ARG A 308 0.12 10.25 16.82
N LYS A 309 0.69 11.38 17.20
CA LYS A 309 0.42 12.03 18.50
C LYS A 309 -0.98 12.65 18.57
N ASP A 310 -1.60 12.85 17.41
CA ASP A 310 -2.88 13.54 17.36
C ASP A 310 -4.06 12.58 17.41
N SER A 311 -4.14 11.87 18.51
CA SER A 311 -5.39 11.27 19.00
C SER A 311 -6.29 12.32 19.68
N THR A 312 -6.06 13.62 19.46
CA THR A 312 -6.85 14.69 20.02
C THR A 312 -8.29 14.50 19.61
N LYS A 313 -9.13 14.30 20.60
CA LYS A 313 -10.57 14.26 20.45
C LYS A 313 -11.17 15.60 20.83
N PHE A 314 -12.30 15.91 20.26
CA PHE A 314 -12.97 17.18 20.43
C PHE A 314 -14.37 16.96 21.03
N VAL A 315 -14.78 17.90 21.85
CA VAL A 315 -16.14 18.05 22.30
C VAL A 315 -16.83 19.08 21.40
N ILE A 316 -18.07 18.82 21.04
CA ILE A 316 -18.92 19.77 20.31
C ILE A 316 -19.75 20.51 21.34
N ILE A 317 -19.81 21.83 21.23
CA ILE A 317 -20.66 22.71 22.03
C ILE A 317 -21.70 23.29 21.08
N ASP A 318 -22.96 23.01 21.35
CA ASP A 318 -24.06 23.61 20.59
C ASP A 318 -24.12 25.11 20.88
N VAL A 319 -24.10 25.90 19.82
CA VAL A 319 -24.10 27.37 19.92
C VAL A 319 -25.48 27.89 20.39
N SER A 320 -26.55 27.12 20.15
CA SER A 320 -27.92 27.52 20.47
C SER A 320 -28.27 27.37 21.96
N ASP A 321 -27.74 26.33 22.64
CA ASP A 321 -28.10 26.03 24.04
C ASP A 321 -26.90 25.82 24.96
N SER A 322 -25.68 25.97 24.45
CA SER A 322 -24.41 25.71 25.15
C SER A 322 -24.30 24.29 25.73
N SER A 323 -25.06 23.33 25.21
CA SER A 323 -24.92 21.93 25.58
C SER A 323 -23.63 21.32 25.02
N ARG A 324 -23.05 20.38 25.77
CA ARG A 324 -21.84 19.65 25.34
C ARG A 324 -22.22 18.28 24.82
N ASP A 325 -21.76 17.96 23.62
CA ASP A 325 -21.87 16.65 23.04
C ASP A 325 -20.43 16.06 22.93
N ASP A 326 -20.08 15.14 23.81
CA ASP A 326 -18.78 14.49 23.89
C ASP A 326 -18.81 13.01 23.47
N ASN A 327 -19.89 12.59 22.80
CA ASN A 327 -20.08 11.20 22.38
C ASN A 327 -19.87 10.21 23.54
N SER A 328 -20.59 10.39 24.64
CA SER A 328 -20.52 9.55 25.85
C SER A 328 -19.14 9.54 26.55
N GLY A 329 -18.42 10.67 26.50
CA GLY A 329 -17.11 10.85 27.10
C GLY A 329 -15.92 10.40 26.23
N ASN A 330 -16.20 9.90 25.03
CA ASN A 330 -15.16 9.48 24.08
C ASN A 330 -14.68 10.60 23.14
N GLY A 331 -15.48 11.67 22.98
CA GLY A 331 -15.23 12.78 22.06
C GLY A 331 -15.22 12.37 20.59
N TYR A 332 -15.10 13.36 19.71
CA TYR A 332 -15.11 13.21 18.27
C TYR A 332 -13.72 13.29 17.68
N LYS A 333 -13.42 12.45 16.68
CA LYS A 333 -12.21 12.56 15.86
C LYS A 333 -12.39 13.68 14.82
N LYS A 334 -11.28 14.22 14.29
CA LYS A 334 -11.27 15.30 13.29
C LYS A 334 -12.16 15.06 12.07
N VAL A 335 -12.10 13.87 11.52
CA VAL A 335 -12.93 13.49 10.36
C VAL A 335 -14.43 13.48 10.73
N GLU A 336 -14.77 13.11 11.95
CA GLU A 336 -16.15 13.12 12.44
C GLU A 336 -16.66 14.55 12.61
N ILE A 337 -15.81 15.46 13.12
CA ILE A 337 -16.09 16.89 13.18
C ILE A 337 -16.31 17.47 11.77
N ALA A 338 -15.41 17.14 10.83
CA ALA A 338 -15.52 17.62 9.45
C ALA A 338 -16.80 17.12 8.75
N LYS A 339 -17.22 15.88 9.02
CA LYS A 339 -18.49 15.34 8.52
C LYS A 339 -19.68 16.08 9.11
N LYS A 340 -19.75 16.22 10.44
CA LYS A 340 -20.82 16.99 11.11
C LYS A 340 -20.90 18.43 10.61
N PHE A 341 -19.73 19.08 10.44
CA PHE A 341 -19.70 20.43 9.87
C PHE A 341 -20.25 20.46 8.44
N ALA A 342 -19.83 19.52 7.58
CA ALA A 342 -20.29 19.47 6.20
C ALA A 342 -21.80 19.20 6.09
N ASP A 343 -22.36 18.33 6.94
CA ASP A 343 -23.80 18.04 6.99
C ASP A 343 -24.57 19.31 7.36
N ILE A 344 -24.20 20.01 8.45
CA ILE A 344 -24.85 21.23 8.89
C ILE A 344 -24.65 22.39 7.88
N PHE A 345 -23.43 22.50 7.31
CA PHE A 345 -23.10 23.49 6.30
C PHE A 345 -24.00 23.36 5.06
N CYS A 346 -24.15 22.13 4.56
CA CYS A 346 -25.00 21.87 3.40
C CYS A 346 -26.50 22.04 3.70
N ASP A 347 -26.91 21.86 4.97
CA ASP A 347 -28.28 22.08 5.40
C ASP A 347 -28.66 23.57 5.57
N ASN A 348 -27.71 24.39 5.99
CA ASN A 348 -27.98 25.78 6.34
C ASN A 348 -27.87 26.78 5.19
N ILE A 349 -27.17 26.38 4.09
CA ILE A 349 -26.91 27.27 2.95
C ILE A 349 -27.61 26.69 1.72
N ALA A 350 -28.18 27.57 0.89
CA ALA A 350 -28.75 27.21 -0.43
C ALA A 350 -27.63 26.77 -1.38
N ILE A 351 -27.27 25.49 -1.33
CA ILE A 351 -26.26 24.86 -2.20
C ILE A 351 -26.99 24.06 -3.27
N ASN A 352 -26.63 24.26 -4.53
CA ASN A 352 -27.25 23.57 -5.65
C ASN A 352 -26.35 22.51 -6.29
N ASN A 353 -25.03 22.60 -6.12
CA ASN A 353 -24.05 21.68 -6.71
C ASN A 353 -22.70 21.72 -5.97
N ALA A 354 -21.81 20.81 -6.32
CA ALA A 354 -20.49 20.73 -5.70
C ALA A 354 -19.60 21.98 -5.92
N GLY A 355 -19.79 22.69 -7.03
CA GLY A 355 -19.06 23.93 -7.32
C GLY A 355 -19.43 25.05 -6.35
N ASP A 356 -20.72 25.20 -6.06
CA ASP A 356 -21.23 26.19 -5.07
C ASP A 356 -20.73 25.82 -3.67
N ALA A 357 -20.84 24.55 -3.27
CA ALA A 357 -20.35 24.09 -1.99
C ALA A 357 -18.85 24.33 -1.80
N ASN A 358 -18.03 24.01 -2.81
CA ASN A 358 -16.60 24.24 -2.78
C ASN A 358 -16.23 25.72 -2.69
N ARG A 359 -16.95 26.61 -3.38
CA ARG A 359 -16.72 28.05 -3.32
C ARG A 359 -17.05 28.60 -1.93
N LEU A 360 -18.23 28.29 -1.40
CA LEU A 360 -18.69 28.80 -0.13
C LEU A 360 -17.84 28.31 1.04
N ILE A 361 -17.43 27.03 1.05
CA ILE A 361 -16.54 26.53 2.09
C ILE A 361 -15.13 27.14 1.99
N GLN A 362 -14.65 27.48 0.79
CA GLN A 362 -13.39 28.21 0.61
C GLN A 362 -13.43 29.61 1.26
N ASP A 363 -14.54 30.30 1.17
CA ASP A 363 -14.70 31.60 1.82
C ASP A 363 -14.69 31.48 3.35
N ILE A 364 -15.27 30.40 3.90
CA ILE A 364 -15.29 30.13 5.34
C ILE A 364 -13.89 29.75 5.86
N ILE A 365 -13.27 28.76 5.25
CA ILE A 365 -11.97 28.24 5.73
C ILE A 365 -10.76 28.94 5.09
N GLN A 366 -11.00 29.93 4.22
CA GLN A 366 -9.98 30.75 3.57
C GLN A 366 -8.85 29.93 2.92
N THR A 367 -9.19 28.87 2.18
CA THR A 367 -8.23 28.04 1.46
C THR A 367 -8.47 28.07 -0.04
N LYS A 368 -7.43 27.90 -0.85
CA LYS A 368 -7.55 27.83 -2.32
C LYS A 368 -7.79 26.39 -2.78
N THR A 369 -8.82 25.73 -2.35
CA THR A 369 -8.99 24.31 -2.65
C THR A 369 -10.11 24.00 -3.61
N GLN A 370 -9.82 23.08 -4.48
CA GLN A 370 -10.71 22.68 -5.54
C GLN A 370 -11.22 21.26 -5.31
N ASN A 371 -11.91 20.74 -4.55
CA ASN A 371 -12.45 19.37 -4.46
C ASN A 371 -12.67 18.87 -3.04
N ILE A 372 -13.23 19.71 -2.16
CA ILE A 372 -13.74 19.26 -0.87
C ILE A 372 -15.00 18.43 -1.10
N PHE A 373 -15.87 18.87 -2.02
CA PHE A 373 -17.11 18.19 -2.41
C PHE A 373 -17.08 17.75 -3.88
N LYS A 374 -17.69 16.61 -4.17
CA LYS A 374 -17.98 16.11 -5.53
C LYS A 374 -19.41 15.58 -5.63
N GLN A 375 -19.95 15.51 -6.85
CA GLN A 375 -21.25 14.87 -7.11
C GLN A 375 -21.11 13.35 -7.32
N GLU A 376 -19.90 12.84 -7.54
CA GLU A 376 -19.63 11.42 -7.73
C GLU A 376 -18.90 10.83 -6.52
N LYS A 377 -19.38 9.67 -6.07
CA LYS A 377 -18.73 8.89 -5.00
C LYS A 377 -17.37 8.36 -5.46
N SER A 378 -16.37 8.46 -4.61
CA SER A 378 -15.04 7.90 -4.86
C SER A 378 -14.42 7.37 -3.55
N LYS A 379 -13.25 6.72 -3.61
CA LYS A 379 -12.54 6.25 -2.40
C LYS A 379 -12.24 7.39 -1.42
N THR A 380 -11.98 8.58 -1.91
CA THR A 380 -11.68 9.77 -1.10
C THR A 380 -12.92 10.59 -0.76
N HIS A 381 -13.93 10.60 -1.63
CA HIS A 381 -15.20 11.30 -1.47
C HIS A 381 -16.28 10.26 -1.15
N ASN A 382 -16.39 9.87 0.11
CA ASN A 382 -17.22 8.73 0.54
C ASN A 382 -18.27 9.06 1.61
N HIS A 383 -18.27 10.26 2.19
CA HIS A 383 -19.32 10.71 3.08
C HIS A 383 -20.41 11.38 2.26
N GLU A 384 -21.59 10.79 2.26
CA GLU A 384 -22.74 11.18 1.46
C GLU A 384 -23.55 12.26 2.18
N ILE A 385 -23.92 13.32 1.47
CA ILE A 385 -24.70 14.46 1.97
C ILE A 385 -25.81 14.73 0.96
N SER A 386 -27.05 14.56 1.37
CA SER A 386 -28.23 14.90 0.56
C SER A 386 -28.55 16.38 0.75
N LEU A 387 -28.68 17.13 -0.34
CA LEU A 387 -29.08 18.54 -0.28
C LEU A 387 -30.61 18.68 -0.07
N LYS A 388 -31.04 19.81 0.47
CA LYS A 388 -32.46 20.08 0.73
C LYS A 388 -33.40 20.05 -0.48
N ASN A 389 -32.83 20.15 -1.70
CA ASN A 389 -33.61 20.03 -2.93
C ASN A 389 -33.96 18.58 -3.31
N ASP A 390 -33.51 17.60 -2.52
CA ASP A 390 -33.67 16.13 -2.72
C ASP A 390 -33.26 15.56 -4.08
N GLU A 391 -32.75 16.40 -4.99
CA GLU A 391 -32.31 15.97 -6.33
C GLU A 391 -30.79 15.85 -6.47
N THR A 392 -30.04 16.41 -5.52
CA THR A 392 -28.57 16.45 -5.60
C THR A 392 -27.92 15.87 -4.37
N THR A 393 -27.04 14.90 -4.56
CA THR A 393 -26.18 14.33 -3.54
C THR A 393 -24.76 14.81 -3.72
N LEU A 394 -24.12 15.21 -2.64
CA LEU A 394 -22.68 15.55 -2.59
C LEU A 394 -21.91 14.54 -1.78
N TYR A 395 -20.64 14.39 -2.09
CA TYR A 395 -19.71 13.52 -1.37
C TYR A 395 -18.53 14.32 -0.84
N LEU A 396 -18.35 14.32 0.48
CA LEU A 396 -17.23 14.99 1.16
C LEU A 396 -15.95 14.17 1.01
N ASN A 397 -14.85 14.85 0.72
CA ASN A 397 -13.51 14.24 0.78
C ASN A 397 -13.09 14.01 2.24
N THR A 398 -13.05 12.75 2.67
CA THR A 398 -12.72 12.38 4.05
C THR A 398 -11.22 12.27 4.33
N ASN A 399 -10.35 12.35 3.31
CA ASN A 399 -8.91 12.15 3.45
C ASN A 399 -8.10 13.43 3.67
N ILE A 400 -8.72 14.61 3.49
CA ILE A 400 -8.02 15.90 3.59
C ILE A 400 -8.02 16.52 5.00
N TRP A 401 -8.61 15.88 5.99
CA TRP A 401 -8.80 16.40 7.35
C TRP A 401 -7.72 15.94 8.35
N GLY A 402 -6.51 15.65 7.87
CA GLY A 402 -5.36 15.35 8.72
C GLY A 402 -4.75 16.60 9.33
N GLU A 403 -4.01 16.47 10.44
CA GLU A 403 -3.35 17.60 11.15
C GLU A 403 -2.36 18.38 10.26
N SER A 404 -1.67 17.69 9.39
CA SER A 404 -0.70 18.28 8.47
C SER A 404 -1.35 19.08 7.33
N THR A 405 -2.66 19.05 7.20
CA THR A 405 -3.35 19.75 6.12
C THR A 405 -3.84 21.11 6.57
N ASP A 406 -3.69 22.12 5.72
CA ASP A 406 -4.24 23.47 5.94
C ASP A 406 -5.76 23.45 6.15
N TYR A 407 -6.45 22.46 5.61
CA TYR A 407 -7.91 22.33 5.70
C TYR A 407 -8.39 22.11 7.13
N TRP A 408 -7.80 21.11 7.81
CA TRP A 408 -8.17 20.85 9.20
C TRP A 408 -7.78 22.02 10.09
N ARG A 409 -6.58 22.55 9.95
CA ARG A 409 -6.12 23.67 10.76
C ARG A 409 -7.06 24.88 10.66
N LYS A 410 -7.46 25.26 9.45
CA LYS A 410 -8.34 26.39 9.22
C LYS A 410 -9.79 26.13 9.63
N LEU A 411 -10.30 24.93 9.36
CA LEU A 411 -11.63 24.54 9.88
C LEU A 411 -11.64 24.54 11.40
N ARG A 412 -10.59 24.04 12.05
CA ARG A 412 -10.44 24.07 13.49
C ARG A 412 -10.41 25.51 14.03
N GLU A 413 -9.56 26.38 13.45
CA GLU A 413 -9.49 27.79 13.81
C GLU A 413 -10.83 28.51 13.68
N TYR A 414 -11.63 28.13 12.69
CA TYR A 414 -12.97 28.64 12.51
C TYR A 414 -13.93 28.14 13.59
N LEU A 415 -13.95 26.83 13.85
CA LEU A 415 -14.86 26.20 14.81
C LEU A 415 -14.48 26.44 16.29
N GLU A 416 -13.25 26.81 16.60
CA GLU A 416 -12.83 27.22 17.95
C GLU A 416 -13.27 28.65 18.30
N LYS A 417 -13.67 29.45 17.31
CA LYS A 417 -14.21 30.82 17.47
C LYS A 417 -15.74 30.80 17.46
N ASP A 418 -16.34 31.92 17.77
CA ASP A 418 -17.78 32.08 17.60
C ASP A 418 -18.14 32.06 16.12
N ASN A 419 -19.06 31.17 15.76
CA ASN A 419 -19.52 30.92 14.40
C ASN A 419 -20.99 30.47 14.42
N ASP A 420 -21.61 30.40 13.24
CA ASP A 420 -23.04 30.09 13.08
C ASP A 420 -23.39 28.59 13.11
N TYR A 421 -22.39 27.71 13.30
CA TYR A 421 -22.59 26.26 13.25
C TYR A 421 -22.50 25.61 14.62
N PHE A 422 -21.31 25.33 15.10
CA PHE A 422 -21.02 24.80 16.42
C PHE A 422 -19.59 25.11 16.82
N LYS A 423 -19.30 25.10 18.12
CA LYS A 423 -17.98 25.32 18.65
C LYS A 423 -17.33 23.99 19.04
N ILE A 424 -16.03 23.89 18.87
CA ILE A 424 -15.26 22.73 19.32
C ILE A 424 -14.23 23.11 20.39
N GLU A 425 -14.03 22.21 21.33
CA GLU A 425 -12.93 22.27 22.31
C GLU A 425 -12.18 20.93 22.34
N SER A 426 -10.87 20.96 22.56
CA SER A 426 -10.13 19.71 22.76
C SER A 426 -10.54 19.03 24.06
N LEU A 427 -10.76 17.72 24.01
CA LEU A 427 -11.22 16.94 25.18
C LEU A 427 -10.24 17.03 26.38
N SER A 428 -8.95 17.24 26.13
CA SER A 428 -7.95 17.48 27.19
C SER A 428 -8.13 18.79 27.91
N LYS A 429 -8.62 19.84 27.24
CA LYS A 429 -8.96 21.14 27.86
C LYS A 429 -10.32 21.14 28.53
N ALA A 430 -11.25 20.31 28.06
CA ALA A 430 -12.60 20.23 28.61
C ALA A 430 -12.68 19.48 29.94
N LYS A 431 -11.63 18.74 30.32
CA LYS A 431 -11.52 17.99 31.60
C LYS A 431 -10.72 18.75 32.67
N SER A 432 -10.11 19.88 32.34
CA SER A 432 -9.43 20.79 33.26
C SER A 432 -10.36 21.97 33.64
#